data_1ae14cde22968597ba7ef6ed9fb29668
#
_entry.id   1ae14cde22968597ba7ef6ed9fb29668
#
_cell.length_a   1.000
_cell.length_b   1.000
_cell.length_c   1.000
_cell.angle_alpha   90.00
_cell.angle_beta   90.00
_cell.angle_gamma   90.00
#
_symmetry.space_group_name_H-M   'P 1'
#
loop_
_entity.id
_entity.type
_entity.pdbx_description
1 polymer ?
#
loop_
_entity_poly.entity_id
_entity_poly.type
_entity_poly.pdbx_seq_one_letter_code
_entity_poly.pdbx_strand_id
1 'polypeptide(L)'
;VYLGHSQTSSDGHDGVFIIDNDTALSPEHNLRNSLKIAVKKGLKLVICNSCDGLGIGRQLANIGVPHIIVMKEPIAVRVALRFLEVFLPNFLEHKSLQESLTIARQELRLHEFEVDAASSSLLPRLIENPEEPPLILPLPPENKGKNHEPSWPVRLLRHWKQALLFILSILVILSVLYWGGVFSDDASKYPEISLGEEILLKTNRQDNIIEQGRQAFKNKEYKQAIQLFKQSLDRLPNNPEIRIYYNNARAAYQDRNPLKIATSVPLGNNPEIAQEILRGIALLQQELNDEQANNPDFHFLQVLVANDNNSPEDAKDRAEKFVKDPSIIAVVGHNASAASEAAKDIYVPGKIVALSPTSFSPKISGNGYIYKMVPDLETFATTLSEYIREQTDKLIIQNPTNLICYDNRSGDNYNFAKKYKNILLGQHFQKVIKDADFDCNIEPKNNLDEQEIYQKIAQYQVNILMVAPYVNDLKRAVSIFKQRPAQQLNLVTLGSPTFQSYLTLAEGEQGVENLVITVPWYDLTRDNYIHSFWQNKINVWRTPMAYDSTKVILTALRKLYQQGQKFDRESLNQVLRNDFSIEGMTGTVRFDENGVRNMNNNPDERRYLILQVKNGQFVPLAPIKSAGPV
;
A
#
# COMPACT_ATOMS: atom_id res chain seq x y z
N VAL A 1 4.24 31.00 -3.13
CA VAL A 1 4.12 29.55 -3.21
C VAL A 1 2.79 29.14 -2.61
N TYR A 2 2.01 28.34 -3.29
CA TYR A 2 0.78 27.73 -2.78
C TYR A 2 1.04 26.22 -2.58
N LEU A 3 0.72 25.75 -1.39
CA LEU A 3 0.75 24.33 -1.02
C LEU A 3 -0.66 23.98 -0.55
N GLY A 4 -1.35 23.11 -1.30
CA GLY A 4 -2.74 22.79 -0.98
C GLY A 4 -3.41 21.96 -2.08
N HIS A 5 -4.73 21.87 -2.02
CA HIS A 5 -5.51 21.16 -3.02
C HIS A 5 -5.98 22.10 -4.11
N SER A 6 -5.98 21.61 -5.34
CA SER A 6 -6.56 22.30 -6.49
C SER A 6 -7.30 21.32 -7.38
N GLN A 7 -8.22 21.83 -8.17
CA GLN A 7 -9.01 21.06 -9.11
C GLN A 7 -9.13 21.81 -10.43
N THR A 8 -8.97 21.09 -11.52
CA THR A 8 -9.21 21.60 -12.88
C THR A 8 -10.55 21.07 -13.40
N SER A 9 -11.29 21.91 -14.11
CA SER A 9 -12.54 21.51 -14.77
C SER A 9 -12.31 20.42 -15.83
N SER A 10 -13.34 19.68 -16.17
CA SER A 10 -13.28 18.55 -17.12
C SER A 10 -12.85 18.97 -18.54
N ASP A 11 -13.05 20.24 -18.92
CA ASP A 11 -12.60 20.83 -20.18
C ASP A 11 -11.14 21.34 -20.10
N GLY A 12 -10.52 21.30 -18.92
CA GLY A 12 -9.14 21.72 -18.68
C GLY A 12 -8.92 23.23 -18.73
N HIS A 13 -9.97 24.06 -18.79
CA HIS A 13 -9.85 25.50 -18.91
C HIS A 13 -9.90 26.22 -17.57
N ASP A 14 -10.73 25.76 -16.64
CA ASP A 14 -10.91 26.40 -15.35
C ASP A 14 -10.22 25.63 -14.23
N GLY A 15 -9.70 26.37 -13.24
CA GLY A 15 -9.06 25.80 -12.06
C GLY A 15 -9.43 26.56 -10.80
N VAL A 16 -9.51 25.85 -9.70
CA VAL A 16 -9.82 26.43 -8.38
C VAL A 16 -8.82 25.98 -7.33
N PHE A 17 -8.44 26.89 -6.43
CA PHE A 17 -7.77 26.58 -5.19
C PHE A 17 -8.81 26.13 -4.16
N ILE A 18 -8.61 25.00 -3.54
CA ILE A 18 -9.47 24.49 -2.49
C ILE A 18 -8.85 24.92 -1.15
N ILE A 19 -9.52 25.81 -0.45
CA ILE A 19 -9.05 26.36 0.83
C ILE A 19 -9.54 25.50 2.00
N ASP A 20 -10.82 25.09 1.93
CA ASP A 20 -11.46 24.17 2.87
C ASP A 20 -12.59 23.40 2.16
N ASN A 21 -13.36 22.59 2.90
CA ASN A 21 -14.39 21.74 2.32
C ASN A 21 -15.52 22.51 1.59
N ASP A 22 -15.70 23.80 1.93
CA ASP A 22 -16.81 24.62 1.42
C ASP A 22 -16.31 25.83 0.60
N THR A 23 -15.01 26.11 0.60
CA THR A 23 -14.43 27.31 -0.01
C THR A 23 -13.47 26.96 -1.15
N ALA A 24 -13.90 27.21 -2.37
CA ALA A 24 -13.05 27.12 -3.57
C ALA A 24 -12.84 28.51 -4.17
N LEU A 25 -11.59 28.87 -4.44
CA LEU A 25 -11.22 30.17 -5.02
C LEU A 25 -10.66 30.01 -6.43
N SER A 26 -11.34 30.59 -7.40
CA SER A 26 -10.82 30.68 -8.77
C SER A 26 -9.90 31.89 -8.91
N PRO A 27 -8.70 31.74 -9.52
CA PRO A 27 -7.86 32.88 -9.87
C PRO A 27 -8.60 33.92 -10.72
N GLU A 28 -9.37 33.47 -11.69
CA GLU A 28 -10.09 34.34 -12.63
C GLU A 28 -11.28 35.05 -12.00
N HIS A 29 -12.07 34.37 -11.18
CA HIS A 29 -13.31 34.93 -10.63
C HIS A 29 -13.11 35.60 -9.27
N ASN A 30 -12.37 34.98 -8.36
CA ASN A 30 -12.27 35.47 -6.98
C ASN A 30 -11.01 36.31 -6.73
N LEU A 31 -9.89 36.00 -7.39
CA LEU A 31 -8.58 36.57 -7.06
C LEU A 31 -8.03 37.51 -8.16
N ARG A 32 -8.70 37.65 -9.30
CA ARG A 32 -8.23 38.39 -10.48
C ARG A 32 -7.69 39.79 -10.16
N ASN A 33 -8.46 40.59 -9.43
CA ASN A 33 -8.08 41.97 -9.11
C ASN A 33 -6.86 42.00 -8.16
N SER A 34 -6.85 41.15 -7.14
CA SER A 34 -5.73 41.04 -6.20
C SER A 34 -4.45 40.60 -6.88
N LEU A 35 -4.52 39.61 -7.78
CA LEU A 35 -3.39 39.12 -8.55
C LEU A 35 -2.87 40.14 -9.55
N LYS A 36 -3.74 40.88 -10.25
CA LYS A 36 -3.33 42.01 -11.13
C LYS A 36 -2.61 43.10 -10.35
N ILE A 37 -3.08 43.42 -9.13
CA ILE A 37 -2.39 44.39 -8.27
C ILE A 37 -1.02 43.83 -7.85
N ALA A 38 -0.94 42.54 -7.49
CA ALA A 38 0.32 41.91 -7.11
C ALA A 38 1.34 41.90 -8.27
N VAL A 39 0.91 41.58 -9.49
CA VAL A 39 1.76 41.65 -10.70
C VAL A 39 2.27 43.08 -10.91
N LYS A 40 1.42 44.09 -10.83
CA LYS A 40 1.82 45.50 -10.90
C LYS A 40 2.81 45.91 -9.81
N LYS A 41 2.77 45.28 -8.64
CA LYS A 41 3.69 45.49 -7.52
C LYS A 41 4.96 44.65 -7.58
N GLY A 42 5.17 43.88 -8.64
CA GLY A 42 6.39 43.12 -8.88
C GLY A 42 6.31 41.61 -8.61
N LEU A 43 5.12 41.04 -8.53
CA LEU A 43 4.99 39.57 -8.53
C LEU A 43 5.51 39.00 -9.84
N LYS A 44 6.58 38.22 -9.78
CA LYS A 44 7.24 37.63 -10.96
C LYS A 44 7.05 36.12 -11.07
N LEU A 45 6.86 35.43 -9.97
CA LEU A 45 6.75 33.96 -9.95
C LEU A 45 5.63 33.50 -9.02
N VAL A 46 4.79 32.60 -9.52
CA VAL A 46 3.81 31.84 -8.73
C VAL A 46 4.13 30.35 -8.84
N ILE A 47 4.22 29.67 -7.73
CA ILE A 47 4.40 28.22 -7.66
C ILE A 47 3.14 27.63 -7.02
N CYS A 48 2.39 26.86 -7.80
CA CYS A 48 1.22 26.10 -7.35
C CYS A 48 1.62 24.63 -7.20
N ASN A 49 2.09 24.28 -6.02
CA ASN A 49 2.49 22.93 -5.67
C ASN A 49 1.26 22.17 -5.09
N SER A 50 0.30 21.93 -5.96
CA SER A 50 -1.00 21.35 -5.63
C SER A 50 -1.42 20.35 -6.73
N CYS A 51 -2.36 19.46 -6.39
CA CYS A 51 -2.88 18.47 -7.32
C CYS A 51 -3.61 19.16 -8.48
N ASP A 52 -3.31 18.73 -9.74
CA ASP A 52 -3.99 19.20 -10.96
C ASP A 52 -4.05 20.74 -11.12
N GLY A 53 -2.88 21.35 -11.27
CA GLY A 53 -2.75 22.80 -11.36
C GLY A 53 -2.84 23.41 -12.77
N LEU A 54 -3.10 22.63 -13.84
CA LEU A 54 -3.05 23.15 -15.22
C LEU A 54 -4.11 24.22 -15.50
N GLY A 55 -5.33 24.04 -15.03
CA GLY A 55 -6.41 25.05 -15.14
C GLY A 55 -6.05 26.34 -14.42
N ILE A 56 -5.53 26.22 -13.18
CA ILE A 56 -5.02 27.38 -12.42
C ILE A 56 -3.89 28.08 -13.17
N GLY A 57 -2.93 27.30 -13.71
CA GLY A 57 -1.81 27.88 -14.46
C GLY A 57 -2.25 28.69 -15.66
N ARG A 58 -3.24 28.24 -16.43
CA ARG A 58 -3.83 28.97 -17.55
C ARG A 58 -4.50 30.26 -17.11
N GLN A 59 -5.31 30.21 -16.04
CA GLN A 59 -5.97 31.40 -15.51
C GLN A 59 -4.96 32.43 -14.97
N LEU A 60 -3.89 32.01 -14.29
CA LEU A 60 -2.82 32.88 -13.83
C LEU A 60 -2.08 33.54 -14.99
N ALA A 61 -1.81 32.78 -16.07
CA ALA A 61 -1.22 33.32 -17.29
C ALA A 61 -2.14 34.37 -17.95
N ASN A 62 -3.45 34.12 -18.02
CA ASN A 62 -4.44 35.07 -18.53
C ASN A 62 -4.54 36.36 -17.68
N ILE A 63 -4.22 36.28 -16.40
CA ILE A 63 -4.18 37.44 -15.48
C ILE A 63 -2.90 38.26 -15.70
N GLY A 64 -1.87 37.68 -16.33
CA GLY A 64 -0.59 38.31 -16.63
C GLY A 64 0.52 37.99 -15.61
N VAL A 65 0.46 36.88 -14.91
CA VAL A 65 1.57 36.42 -14.06
C VAL A 65 2.73 35.98 -14.98
N PRO A 66 3.96 36.54 -14.81
CA PRO A 66 5.06 36.33 -15.76
C PRO A 66 5.55 34.87 -15.81
N HIS A 67 5.75 34.23 -14.66
CA HIS A 67 6.25 32.87 -14.55
C HIS A 67 5.40 32.08 -13.57
N ILE A 68 5.02 30.86 -13.98
CA ILE A 68 4.11 30.02 -13.18
C ILE A 68 4.65 28.59 -13.22
N ILE A 69 4.83 27.97 -12.06
CA ILE A 69 5.10 26.53 -11.93
C ILE A 69 3.86 25.87 -11.38
N VAL A 70 3.36 24.84 -12.07
CA VAL A 70 2.20 24.04 -11.66
C VAL A 70 2.54 22.56 -11.73
N MET A 71 1.84 21.75 -10.96
CA MET A 71 1.87 20.30 -11.12
C MET A 71 0.82 19.88 -12.14
N LYS A 72 1.22 19.06 -13.10
CA LYS A 72 0.37 18.63 -14.23
C LYS A 72 -0.74 17.66 -13.77
N GLU A 73 -0.45 16.84 -12.78
CA GLU A 73 -1.31 15.78 -12.28
C GLU A 73 -1.24 15.74 -10.75
N PRO A 74 -2.17 15.05 -10.05
CA PRO A 74 -2.11 14.86 -8.62
C PRO A 74 -0.78 14.24 -8.19
N ILE A 75 -0.15 14.85 -7.18
CA ILE A 75 1.14 14.40 -6.65
C ILE A 75 1.04 14.06 -5.17
N ALA A 76 1.85 13.11 -4.71
CA ALA A 76 2.01 12.86 -3.28
C ALA A 76 2.68 14.06 -2.59
N VAL A 77 2.26 14.36 -1.35
CA VAL A 77 2.79 15.49 -0.56
C VAL A 77 4.33 15.44 -0.47
N ARG A 78 4.91 14.26 -0.30
CA ARG A 78 6.38 14.08 -0.24
C ARG A 78 7.08 14.49 -1.54
N VAL A 79 6.47 14.21 -2.71
CA VAL A 79 7.01 14.64 -4.01
C VAL A 79 6.95 16.16 -4.13
N ALA A 80 5.83 16.75 -3.69
CA ALA A 80 5.64 18.19 -3.66
C ALA A 80 6.67 18.90 -2.77
N LEU A 81 6.93 18.36 -1.58
CA LEU A 81 7.92 18.89 -0.64
C LEU A 81 9.34 18.73 -1.20
N ARG A 82 9.70 17.54 -1.70
CA ARG A 82 11.03 17.29 -2.27
C ARG A 82 11.32 18.18 -3.47
N PHE A 83 10.33 18.39 -4.32
CA PHE A 83 10.45 19.37 -5.41
C PHE A 83 10.89 20.75 -4.89
N LEU A 84 10.23 21.27 -3.86
CA LEU A 84 10.56 22.59 -3.30
C LEU A 84 11.91 22.59 -2.57
N GLU A 85 12.25 21.53 -1.84
CA GLU A 85 13.55 21.37 -1.16
C GLU A 85 14.74 21.45 -2.12
N VAL A 86 14.57 20.97 -3.36
CA VAL A 86 15.62 21.03 -4.38
C VAL A 86 15.51 22.30 -5.20
N PHE A 87 14.31 22.67 -5.63
CA PHE A 87 14.08 23.81 -6.49
C PHE A 87 14.47 25.14 -5.84
N LEU A 88 14.00 25.42 -4.62
CA LEU A 88 14.19 26.73 -3.97
C LEU A 88 15.65 27.05 -3.69
N PRO A 89 16.48 26.17 -3.10
CA PRO A 89 17.90 26.48 -2.89
C PRO A 89 18.62 26.79 -4.21
N ASN A 90 18.41 25.98 -5.25
CA ASN A 90 19.06 26.22 -6.54
C ASN A 90 18.65 27.55 -7.18
N PHE A 91 17.37 27.91 -7.07
CA PHE A 91 16.89 29.21 -7.57
C PHE A 91 17.43 30.39 -6.73
N LEU A 92 17.53 30.23 -5.42
CA LEU A 92 18.11 31.24 -4.50
C LEU A 92 19.63 31.41 -4.69
N GLU A 93 20.33 30.40 -5.22
CA GLU A 93 21.75 30.46 -5.62
C GLU A 93 21.97 31.15 -6.98
N HIS A 94 21.02 31.95 -7.44
CA HIS A 94 21.09 32.73 -8.68
C HIS A 94 21.11 31.91 -9.98
N LYS A 95 20.73 30.64 -9.95
CA LYS A 95 20.46 29.85 -11.15
C LYS A 95 19.19 30.34 -11.82
N SER A 96 19.09 30.17 -13.13
CA SER A 96 17.84 30.49 -13.85
C SER A 96 16.69 29.61 -13.38
N LEU A 97 15.45 30.12 -13.53
CA LEU A 97 14.24 29.38 -13.21
C LEU A 97 14.20 28.01 -13.91
N GLN A 98 14.61 27.97 -15.18
CA GLN A 98 14.60 26.76 -16.01
C GLN A 98 15.67 25.76 -15.59
N GLU A 99 16.86 26.25 -15.21
CA GLU A 99 17.94 25.42 -14.70
C GLU A 99 17.57 24.82 -13.35
N SER A 100 17.06 25.62 -12.41
CA SER A 100 16.60 25.16 -11.11
C SER A 100 15.47 24.12 -11.22
N LEU A 101 14.56 24.31 -12.18
CA LEU A 101 13.50 23.36 -12.48
C LEU A 101 14.06 22.05 -13.06
N THR A 102 15.08 22.14 -13.93
CA THR A 102 15.72 20.96 -14.51
C THR A 102 16.44 20.15 -13.45
N ILE A 103 17.16 20.78 -12.54
CA ILE A 103 17.83 20.12 -11.41
C ILE A 103 16.79 19.44 -10.51
N ALA A 104 15.69 20.14 -10.18
CA ALA A 104 14.65 19.56 -9.35
C ALA A 104 13.95 18.35 -10.02
N ARG A 105 13.74 18.40 -11.35
CA ARG A 105 13.23 17.27 -12.13
C ARG A 105 14.19 16.09 -12.16
N GLN A 106 15.50 16.34 -12.31
CA GLN A 106 16.53 15.31 -12.29
C GLN A 106 16.56 14.62 -10.92
N GLU A 107 16.48 15.40 -9.85
CA GLU A 107 16.45 14.87 -8.49
C GLU A 107 15.21 14.03 -8.21
N LEU A 108 14.05 14.43 -8.71
CA LEU A 108 12.84 13.61 -8.63
C LEU A 108 12.96 12.30 -9.43
N ARG A 109 13.83 12.23 -10.45
CA ARG A 109 14.15 11.00 -11.19
C ARG A 109 15.08 10.07 -10.42
N LEU A 110 16.04 10.63 -9.69
CA LEU A 110 17.07 9.86 -8.99
C LEU A 110 16.58 9.26 -7.68
N HIS A 111 15.49 9.76 -7.11
CA HIS A 111 14.93 9.30 -5.85
C HIS A 111 13.63 8.52 -6.07
N GLU A 112 13.25 7.72 -5.07
CA GLU A 112 12.08 6.83 -4.97
C GLU A 112 10.73 7.45 -5.40
N PHE A 113 10.73 8.74 -5.78
CA PHE A 113 9.53 9.50 -6.13
C PHE A 113 8.92 9.13 -7.48
N GLU A 114 9.68 8.60 -8.43
CA GLU A 114 9.12 8.06 -9.68
C GLU A 114 8.41 6.72 -9.47
N VAL A 115 8.72 6.03 -8.36
CA VAL A 115 8.07 4.77 -7.98
C VAL A 115 6.65 4.99 -7.47
N ASP A 116 6.39 6.14 -6.83
CA ASP A 116 5.07 6.44 -6.25
C ASP A 116 4.12 7.19 -7.20
N ALA A 117 4.67 7.85 -8.21
CA ALA A 117 3.90 8.47 -9.27
C ALA A 117 4.70 8.31 -10.57
N ALA A 118 4.28 7.41 -11.43
CA ALA A 118 4.88 7.25 -12.75
C ALA A 118 5.01 8.63 -13.39
N SER A 119 6.25 9.03 -13.75
CA SER A 119 6.57 10.33 -14.33
C SER A 119 6.57 11.53 -13.36
N SER A 120 6.84 11.34 -12.06
CA SER A 120 6.91 12.46 -11.08
C SER A 120 7.85 13.59 -11.52
N SER A 121 8.95 13.26 -12.20
CA SER A 121 9.89 14.23 -12.78
C SER A 121 9.28 15.10 -13.91
N LEU A 122 8.21 14.65 -14.55
CA LEU A 122 7.50 15.38 -15.60
C LEU A 122 6.32 16.20 -15.08
N LEU A 123 5.95 16.05 -13.81
CA LEU A 123 4.79 16.72 -13.22
C LEU A 123 4.97 18.22 -13.03
N PRO A 124 6.12 18.75 -12.56
CA PRO A 124 6.31 20.19 -12.49
C PRO A 124 6.42 20.80 -13.89
N ARG A 125 5.50 21.69 -14.24
CA ARG A 125 5.47 22.38 -15.52
C ARG A 125 5.63 23.88 -15.33
N LEU A 126 6.54 24.46 -16.12
CA LEU A 126 6.73 25.90 -16.21
C LEU A 126 5.83 26.45 -17.34
N ILE A 127 5.09 27.51 -17.02
CA ILE A 127 4.32 28.33 -17.95
C ILE A 127 4.94 29.72 -17.88
N GLU A 128 5.46 30.23 -18.99
CA GLU A 128 6.13 31.53 -19.07
C GLU A 128 5.42 32.43 -20.06
N ASN A 129 5.37 33.72 -19.75
CA ASN A 129 4.98 34.72 -20.73
C ASN A 129 6.18 34.96 -21.68
N PRO A 130 6.04 34.72 -23.01
CA PRO A 130 7.13 34.89 -23.96
C PRO A 130 7.69 36.32 -24.06
N GLU A 131 6.93 37.31 -23.60
CA GLU A 131 7.33 38.71 -23.61
C GLU A 131 8.18 39.11 -22.40
N GLU A 132 8.26 38.26 -21.37
CA GLU A 132 9.03 38.54 -20.14
C GLU A 132 10.44 37.92 -20.23
N PRO A 133 11.49 38.62 -19.73
CA PRO A 133 12.83 38.07 -19.71
C PRO A 133 12.94 36.87 -18.74
N PRO A 134 13.91 35.95 -18.95
CA PRO A 134 14.16 34.85 -18.02
C PRO A 134 14.36 35.37 -16.61
N LEU A 135 13.67 34.76 -15.64
CA LEU A 135 13.75 35.14 -14.25
C LEU A 135 15.01 34.56 -13.60
N ILE A 136 15.93 35.45 -13.25
CA ILE A 136 17.15 35.17 -12.47
C ILE A 136 17.16 36.14 -11.28
N LEU A 137 17.46 35.65 -10.10
CA LEU A 137 17.59 36.54 -8.95
C LEU A 137 18.88 37.37 -9.09
N PRO A 138 18.83 38.71 -8.86
CA PRO A 138 20.00 39.57 -9.00
C PRO A 138 21.06 39.16 -7.95
N LEU A 139 22.33 39.15 -8.37
CA LEU A 139 23.46 39.00 -7.45
C LEU A 139 23.46 40.17 -6.46
N PRO A 140 23.85 39.92 -5.19
CA PRO A 140 24.09 41.00 -4.25
C PRO A 140 25.17 41.95 -4.86
N PRO A 141 25.04 43.28 -4.71
CA PRO A 141 26.03 44.21 -5.26
C PRO A 141 27.41 43.89 -4.74
N GLU A 142 28.36 43.64 -5.63
CA GLU A 142 29.79 43.47 -5.31
C GLU A 142 30.30 44.72 -4.59
N ASN A 143 30.66 44.60 -3.33
CA ASN A 143 31.31 45.65 -2.57
C ASN A 143 32.76 45.74 -3.06
N LYS A 144 33.03 46.59 -4.09
CA LYS A 144 34.38 46.96 -4.49
C LYS A 144 35.04 47.75 -3.36
N GLY A 145 35.97 47.14 -2.77
CA GLY A 145 36.95 47.49 -1.82
C GLY A 145 37.05 48.93 -1.28
N LYS A 146 36.98 49.05 0.04
CA LYS A 146 37.89 49.92 0.83
C LYS A 146 38.03 49.25 2.20
N ASN A 147 39.29 49.01 2.58
CA ASN A 147 39.68 48.58 3.89
C ASN A 147 39.19 49.59 4.94
N HIS A 148 38.18 49.24 5.71
CA HIS A 148 37.90 49.84 7.00
C HIS A 148 37.23 48.77 7.88
N GLU A 149 37.75 48.69 9.11
CA GLU A 149 37.22 47.83 10.16
C GLU A 149 35.69 48.01 10.32
N PRO A 150 34.95 46.96 10.67
CA PRO A 150 33.49 47.03 10.71
C PRO A 150 33.01 47.75 11.97
N SER A 151 32.71 49.04 11.85
CA SER A 151 31.84 49.73 12.80
C SER A 151 30.38 49.35 12.45
N TRP A 152 29.79 48.54 13.24
CA TRP A 152 28.37 48.15 13.12
C TRP A 152 27.51 49.38 13.26
N PRO A 153 26.69 49.75 12.27
CA PRO A 153 25.81 50.90 12.38
C PRO A 153 24.64 50.60 13.33
N VAL A 154 24.56 51.44 14.38
CA VAL A 154 23.51 51.45 15.41
C VAL A 154 22.06 51.51 14.86
N ARG A 155 21.89 51.64 13.56
CA ARG A 155 20.55 51.65 12.90
C ARG A 155 19.90 50.28 12.74
N LEU A 156 20.66 49.16 12.72
CA LEU A 156 20.08 47.81 12.70
C LEU A 156 19.49 47.39 14.06
N LEU A 157 19.94 48.00 15.16
CA LEU A 157 19.42 47.74 16.51
C LEU A 157 18.00 48.30 16.75
N ARG A 158 17.49 49.19 15.87
CA ARG A 158 16.15 49.75 16.05
C ARG A 158 15.04 48.85 15.47
N HIS A 159 15.38 47.99 14.55
CA HIS A 159 14.41 47.10 13.90
C HIS A 159 14.52 45.63 14.36
N TRP A 160 15.59 45.27 15.05
CA TRP A 160 15.72 43.89 15.52
C TRP A 160 14.68 43.53 16.59
N LYS A 161 14.26 44.48 17.44
CA LYS A 161 13.14 44.27 18.37
C LYS A 161 11.83 44.06 17.64
N GLN A 162 11.61 44.76 16.53
CA GLN A 162 10.43 44.54 15.68
C GLN A 162 10.55 43.24 14.92
N ALA A 163 11.71 42.89 14.42
CA ALA A 163 11.97 41.58 13.81
C ALA A 163 11.86 40.43 14.82
N LEU A 164 12.35 40.64 16.06
CA LEU A 164 12.23 39.67 17.13
C LEU A 164 10.79 39.54 17.63
N LEU A 165 10.04 40.64 17.71
CA LEU A 165 8.60 40.63 17.99
C LEU A 165 7.81 39.96 16.84
N PHE A 166 8.23 40.17 15.61
CA PHE A 166 7.62 39.52 14.45
C PHE A 166 7.93 38.02 14.43
N ILE A 167 9.17 37.62 14.72
CA ILE A 167 9.56 36.21 14.89
C ILE A 167 8.87 35.60 16.11
N LEU A 168 8.80 36.31 17.23
CA LEU A 168 8.05 35.85 18.42
C LEU A 168 6.55 35.74 18.13
N SER A 169 5.96 36.68 17.38
CA SER A 169 4.56 36.57 16.99
C SER A 169 4.31 35.39 16.05
N ILE A 170 5.23 35.13 15.12
CA ILE A 170 5.19 33.93 14.28
C ILE A 170 5.34 32.66 15.12
N LEU A 171 6.27 32.63 16.07
CA LEU A 171 6.46 31.50 16.99
C LEU A 171 5.25 31.31 17.92
N VAL A 172 4.62 32.39 18.39
CA VAL A 172 3.36 32.32 19.16
C VAL A 172 2.20 31.85 18.28
N ILE A 173 2.10 32.35 17.07
CA ILE A 173 1.09 31.87 16.10
C ILE A 173 1.35 30.40 15.79
N LEU A 174 2.58 30.01 15.52
CA LEU A 174 2.95 28.60 15.29
C LEU A 174 2.72 27.74 16.54
N SER A 175 2.98 28.26 17.75
CA SER A 175 2.70 27.53 18.99
C SER A 175 1.19 27.44 19.26
N VAL A 176 0.43 28.50 19.01
CA VAL A 176 -1.03 28.47 19.12
C VAL A 176 -1.64 27.54 18.06
N LEU A 177 -1.09 27.52 16.85
CA LEU A 177 -1.48 26.59 15.79
C LEU A 177 -1.07 25.15 16.14
N TYR A 178 0.11 24.96 16.76
CA TYR A 178 0.58 23.64 17.22
C TYR A 178 -0.23 23.13 18.43
N TRP A 179 -0.52 23.99 19.42
CA TRP A 179 -1.34 23.63 20.59
C TRP A 179 -2.86 23.70 20.30
N GLY A 180 -3.27 24.47 19.31
CA GLY A 180 -4.65 24.52 18.81
C GLY A 180 -5.03 23.36 17.89
N GLY A 181 -4.13 22.39 17.66
CA GLY A 181 -4.39 21.23 16.80
C GLY A 181 -4.38 21.54 15.29
N VAL A 182 -3.91 22.74 14.88
CA VAL A 182 -3.88 23.15 13.46
C VAL A 182 -2.66 22.54 12.74
N PHE A 183 -1.63 22.12 13.49
CA PHE A 183 -0.50 21.31 13.01
C PHE A 183 -0.45 19.92 13.66
N SER A 184 -1.56 19.42 14.20
CA SER A 184 -1.67 17.96 14.29
C SER A 184 -1.59 17.45 12.86
N ASP A 185 -0.67 16.54 12.60
CA ASP A 185 -0.59 15.81 11.35
C ASP A 185 -2.00 15.37 10.98
N ASP A 186 -2.63 16.12 10.07
CA ASP A 186 -3.90 15.74 9.45
C ASP A 186 -3.65 14.64 8.41
N ALA A 187 -2.91 13.60 8.81
CA ALA A 187 -3.02 12.27 8.24
C ALA A 187 -4.46 11.73 8.39
N SER A 188 -5.30 12.40 9.21
CA SER A 188 -6.68 12.01 9.52
C SER A 188 -7.75 12.62 8.60
N LYS A 189 -7.38 13.30 7.53
CA LYS A 189 -8.39 13.91 6.63
C LYS A 189 -8.96 12.94 5.59
N TYR A 190 -8.47 11.70 5.55
CA TYR A 190 -9.11 10.62 4.79
C TYR A 190 -9.77 9.68 5.79
N PRO A 191 -11.05 9.37 5.59
CA PRO A 191 -11.72 8.38 6.40
C PRO A 191 -10.95 7.07 6.30
N GLU A 192 -10.58 6.54 7.44
CA GLU A 192 -9.74 5.37 7.54
C GLU A 192 -10.56 4.10 7.70
N ILE A 193 -11.86 4.26 7.96
CA ILE A 193 -12.83 3.20 8.22
C ILE A 193 -14.15 3.59 7.57
N SER A 194 -14.80 2.64 6.88
CA SER A 194 -16.09 2.88 6.21
C SER A 194 -16.94 1.62 6.12
N LEU A 195 -18.27 1.80 6.24
CA LEU A 195 -19.28 0.81 5.85
C LEU A 195 -19.86 1.09 4.44
N GLY A 196 -19.52 2.26 3.85
CA GLY A 196 -20.03 2.75 2.57
C GLY A 196 -20.30 4.25 2.56
N GLU A 197 -20.09 4.91 3.72
CA GLU A 197 -20.17 6.37 3.86
C GLU A 197 -18.96 7.09 3.30
N GLU A 198 -17.85 6.38 3.04
CA GLU A 198 -16.63 6.92 2.48
C GLU A 198 -15.97 5.90 1.54
N ILE A 199 -15.26 6.37 0.51
CA ILE A 199 -14.48 5.54 -0.40
C ILE A 199 -13.02 5.58 0.04
N LEU A 200 -12.47 4.44 0.42
CA LEU A 200 -11.12 4.32 0.94
C LEU A 200 -10.09 3.99 -0.14
N LEU A 201 -10.50 3.25 -1.18
CA LEU A 201 -9.64 2.93 -2.31
C LEU A 201 -9.56 4.14 -3.24
N LYS A 202 -8.41 4.79 -3.28
CA LYS A 202 -8.17 5.92 -4.18
C LYS A 202 -8.19 5.45 -5.62
N THR A 203 -9.23 5.80 -6.36
CA THR A 203 -9.29 5.61 -7.81
C THR A 203 -8.99 6.94 -8.49
N ASN A 204 -8.20 6.90 -9.56
CA ASN A 204 -7.85 8.10 -10.36
C ASN A 204 -9.04 8.67 -11.15
N ARG A 205 -10.24 8.11 -10.99
CA ARG A 205 -11.48 8.60 -11.60
C ARG A 205 -12.48 8.91 -10.50
N GLN A 206 -12.83 10.17 -10.36
CA GLN A 206 -14.04 10.58 -9.63
C GLN A 206 -15.24 10.05 -10.44
N ASP A 207 -15.76 8.90 -10.04
CA ASP A 207 -17.03 8.41 -10.57
C ASP A 207 -18.16 9.08 -9.76
N ASN A 208 -18.83 10.04 -10.39
CA ASN A 208 -19.94 10.77 -9.78
C ASN A 208 -21.03 9.83 -9.23
N ILE A 209 -21.22 8.63 -9.81
CA ILE A 209 -22.21 7.66 -9.34
C ILE A 209 -21.75 7.02 -8.03
N ILE A 210 -20.48 6.72 -7.88
CA ILE A 210 -19.91 6.21 -6.63
C ILE A 210 -20.09 7.26 -5.52
N GLU A 211 -19.80 8.52 -5.82
CA GLU A 211 -19.96 9.62 -4.87
C GLU A 211 -21.41 9.82 -4.44
N GLN A 212 -22.35 9.77 -5.38
CA GLN A 212 -23.79 9.80 -5.06
C GLN A 212 -24.20 8.59 -4.23
N GLY A 213 -23.68 7.38 -4.54
CA GLY A 213 -23.94 6.17 -3.77
C GLY A 213 -23.44 6.28 -2.32
N ARG A 214 -22.22 6.80 -2.14
CA ARG A 214 -21.63 7.11 -0.84
C ARG A 214 -22.51 8.08 -0.04
N GLN A 215 -22.93 9.18 -0.66
CA GLN A 215 -23.76 10.17 -0.01
C GLN A 215 -25.14 9.61 0.37
N ALA A 216 -25.76 8.84 -0.50
CA ALA A 216 -27.03 8.15 -0.21
C ALA A 216 -26.87 7.18 0.98
N PHE A 217 -25.76 6.44 1.04
CA PHE A 217 -25.46 5.55 2.15
C PHE A 217 -25.31 6.34 3.47
N LYS A 218 -24.53 7.43 3.45
CA LYS A 218 -24.32 8.33 4.59
C LYS A 218 -25.64 8.91 5.11
N ASN A 219 -26.55 9.26 4.21
CA ASN A 219 -27.90 9.76 4.54
C ASN A 219 -28.87 8.67 4.97
N LYS A 220 -28.44 7.38 5.01
CA LYS A 220 -29.29 6.21 5.28
C LYS A 220 -30.39 5.96 4.24
N GLU A 221 -30.21 6.50 3.05
CA GLU A 221 -31.07 6.29 1.88
C GLU A 221 -30.66 4.97 1.18
N TYR A 222 -30.70 3.87 1.92
CA TYR A 222 -30.10 2.60 1.52
C TYR A 222 -30.65 2.05 0.20
N LYS A 223 -31.94 2.25 -0.07
CA LYS A 223 -32.54 1.83 -1.36
C LYS A 223 -31.88 2.54 -2.56
N GLN A 224 -31.61 3.85 -2.41
CA GLN A 224 -30.92 4.63 -3.43
C GLN A 224 -29.43 4.25 -3.51
N ALA A 225 -28.77 4.06 -2.36
CA ALA A 225 -27.37 3.60 -2.32
C ALA A 225 -27.20 2.26 -3.04
N ILE A 226 -28.12 1.29 -2.86
CA ILE A 226 -28.12 0.01 -3.58
C ILE A 226 -28.15 0.23 -5.09
N GLN A 227 -29.04 1.09 -5.59
CA GLN A 227 -29.15 1.35 -7.04
C GLN A 227 -27.87 1.98 -7.61
N LEU A 228 -27.31 2.97 -6.92
CA LEU A 228 -26.13 3.70 -7.36
C LEU A 228 -24.87 2.82 -7.30
N PHE A 229 -24.65 2.08 -6.22
CA PHE A 229 -23.53 1.14 -6.15
C PHE A 229 -23.66 0.00 -7.16
N LYS A 230 -24.87 -0.50 -7.44
CA LYS A 230 -25.10 -1.48 -8.50
C LYS A 230 -24.72 -0.91 -9.87
N GLN A 231 -25.18 0.30 -10.18
CA GLN A 231 -24.83 0.99 -11.43
C GLN A 231 -23.31 1.22 -11.55
N SER A 232 -22.62 1.49 -10.44
CA SER A 232 -21.17 1.59 -10.42
C SER A 232 -20.51 0.23 -10.71
N LEU A 233 -21.03 -0.87 -10.16
CA LEU A 233 -20.53 -2.22 -10.41
C LEU A 233 -20.76 -2.70 -11.85
N ASP A 234 -21.81 -2.22 -12.53
CA ASP A 234 -22.03 -2.51 -13.96
C ASP A 234 -20.88 -1.92 -14.82
N ARG A 235 -20.25 -0.83 -14.37
CA ARG A 235 -19.09 -0.18 -15.02
C ARG A 235 -17.74 -0.68 -14.51
N LEU A 236 -17.67 -1.05 -13.23
CA LEU A 236 -16.48 -1.47 -12.52
C LEU A 236 -16.70 -2.81 -11.82
N PRO A 237 -16.98 -3.91 -12.57
CA PRO A 237 -17.38 -5.18 -11.99
C PRO A 237 -16.34 -5.80 -11.06
N ASN A 238 -15.08 -5.41 -11.22
CA ASN A 238 -13.95 -5.94 -10.46
C ASN A 238 -13.56 -5.10 -9.22
N ASN A 239 -14.35 -4.07 -8.86
CA ASN A 239 -14.07 -3.25 -7.68
C ASN A 239 -14.66 -3.92 -6.42
N PRO A 240 -13.82 -4.50 -5.53
CA PRO A 240 -14.29 -5.22 -4.36
C PRO A 240 -14.85 -4.31 -3.27
N GLU A 241 -14.34 -3.09 -3.13
CA GLU A 241 -14.81 -2.12 -2.13
C GLU A 241 -16.25 -1.71 -2.43
N ILE A 242 -16.53 -1.31 -3.67
CA ILE A 242 -17.89 -0.93 -4.08
C ILE A 242 -18.85 -2.12 -3.95
N ARG A 243 -18.39 -3.35 -4.19
CA ARG A 243 -19.19 -4.55 -3.99
C ARG A 243 -19.53 -4.77 -2.52
N ILE A 244 -18.58 -4.56 -1.62
CA ILE A 244 -18.83 -4.60 -0.18
C ILE A 244 -19.86 -3.54 0.20
N TYR A 245 -19.75 -2.31 -0.27
CA TYR A 245 -20.68 -1.23 0.06
C TYR A 245 -22.07 -1.43 -0.52
N TYR A 246 -22.17 -2.00 -1.72
CA TYR A 246 -23.43 -2.47 -2.27
C TYR A 246 -24.11 -3.48 -1.34
N ASN A 247 -23.38 -4.48 -0.87
CA ASN A 247 -23.91 -5.49 0.03
C ASN A 247 -24.18 -4.95 1.44
N ASN A 248 -23.39 -4.01 1.94
CA ASN A 248 -23.65 -3.31 3.21
C ASN A 248 -24.95 -2.51 3.15
N ALA A 249 -25.22 -1.85 2.03
CA ALA A 249 -26.48 -1.12 1.82
C ALA A 249 -27.68 -2.09 1.75
N ARG A 250 -27.53 -3.26 1.10
CA ARG A 250 -28.56 -4.33 1.07
C ARG A 250 -28.83 -4.84 2.49
N ALA A 251 -27.78 -5.15 3.25
CA ALA A 251 -27.91 -5.62 4.62
C ALA A 251 -28.61 -4.57 5.51
N ALA A 252 -28.22 -3.31 5.42
CA ALA A 252 -28.86 -2.23 6.19
C ALA A 252 -30.32 -1.97 5.79
N TYR A 253 -30.70 -2.26 4.54
CA TYR A 253 -32.07 -2.11 4.05
C TYR A 253 -32.99 -3.26 4.43
N GLN A 254 -32.47 -4.50 4.42
CA GLN A 254 -33.27 -5.72 4.55
C GLN A 254 -33.23 -6.33 5.95
N ASP A 255 -32.17 -6.12 6.73
CA ASP A 255 -32.01 -6.67 8.06
C ASP A 255 -31.88 -5.54 9.11
N ARG A 256 -32.72 -5.61 10.15
CA ARG A 256 -32.67 -4.65 11.24
C ARG A 256 -31.44 -4.79 12.13
N ASN A 257 -30.81 -5.95 12.12
CA ASN A 257 -29.67 -6.28 12.96
C ASN A 257 -28.67 -7.19 12.22
N PRO A 258 -28.07 -6.71 11.13
CA PRO A 258 -27.14 -7.51 10.34
C PRO A 258 -25.90 -7.88 11.16
N LEU A 259 -25.33 -9.04 10.89
CA LEU A 259 -24.00 -9.39 11.41
C LEU A 259 -22.96 -8.40 10.91
N LYS A 260 -22.04 -7.98 11.79
CA LYS A 260 -20.98 -7.07 11.42
C LYS A 260 -19.61 -7.68 11.71
N ILE A 261 -18.78 -7.76 10.70
CA ILE A 261 -17.34 -8.05 10.82
C ILE A 261 -16.53 -6.85 10.33
N ALA A 262 -15.29 -6.76 10.76
CA ALA A 262 -14.36 -5.76 10.24
C ALA A 262 -13.28 -6.42 9.38
N THR A 263 -12.71 -5.65 8.46
CA THR A 263 -11.48 -6.00 7.76
C THR A 263 -10.53 -4.81 7.76
N SER A 264 -9.23 -5.08 7.90
CA SER A 264 -8.19 -4.06 7.85
C SER A 264 -7.12 -4.48 6.85
N VAL A 265 -6.91 -3.64 5.83
CA VAL A 265 -6.09 -3.94 4.64
C VAL A 265 -5.33 -2.69 4.18
N PRO A 266 -4.20 -2.82 3.44
CA PRO A 266 -3.33 -1.70 3.10
C PRO A 266 -3.81 -0.91 1.87
N LEU A 267 -4.97 -0.26 1.94
CA LEU A 267 -5.59 0.47 0.82
C LEU A 267 -4.75 1.64 0.30
N GLY A 268 -3.97 2.28 1.17
CA GLY A 268 -3.13 3.41 0.80
C GLY A 268 -1.80 3.00 0.16
N ASN A 269 -1.06 2.10 0.82
CA ASN A 269 0.31 1.74 0.43
C ASN A 269 0.39 0.58 -0.56
N ASN A 270 -0.57 -0.36 -0.52
CA ASN A 270 -0.62 -1.54 -1.39
C ASN A 270 -2.05 -1.83 -1.84
N PRO A 271 -2.67 -0.94 -2.64
CA PRO A 271 -4.06 -1.07 -3.04
C PRO A 271 -4.34 -2.37 -3.84
N GLU A 272 -3.38 -2.89 -4.57
CA GLU A 272 -3.52 -4.14 -5.32
C GLU A 272 -3.67 -5.33 -4.37
N ILE A 273 -2.81 -5.42 -3.34
CA ILE A 273 -2.89 -6.46 -2.31
C ILE A 273 -4.16 -6.32 -1.47
N ALA A 274 -4.53 -5.09 -1.12
CA ALA A 274 -5.79 -4.82 -0.43
C ALA A 274 -6.99 -5.34 -1.24
N GLN A 275 -7.02 -5.07 -2.54
CA GLN A 275 -8.09 -5.57 -3.42
C GLN A 275 -8.11 -7.10 -3.53
N GLU A 276 -6.95 -7.78 -3.53
CA GLU A 276 -6.89 -9.25 -3.53
C GLU A 276 -7.63 -9.81 -2.30
N ILE A 277 -7.41 -9.25 -1.11
CA ILE A 277 -8.06 -9.67 0.14
C ILE A 277 -9.55 -9.31 0.12
N LEU A 278 -9.88 -8.07 -0.22
CA LEU A 278 -11.27 -7.61 -0.27
C LEU A 278 -12.12 -8.40 -1.26
N ARG A 279 -11.55 -8.91 -2.37
CA ARG A 279 -12.28 -9.78 -3.32
C ARG A 279 -12.79 -11.06 -2.66
N GLY A 280 -11.98 -11.71 -1.83
CA GLY A 280 -12.41 -12.91 -1.11
C GLY A 280 -13.56 -12.62 -0.15
N ILE A 281 -13.44 -11.56 0.64
CA ILE A 281 -14.46 -11.14 1.61
C ILE A 281 -15.75 -10.71 0.90
N ALA A 282 -15.65 -9.90 -0.17
CA ALA A 282 -16.79 -9.40 -0.92
C ALA A 282 -17.57 -10.53 -1.61
N LEU A 283 -16.86 -11.55 -2.11
CA LEU A 283 -17.48 -12.70 -2.75
C LEU A 283 -18.36 -13.47 -1.74
N LEU A 284 -17.79 -13.84 -0.59
CA LEU A 284 -18.55 -14.56 0.44
C LEU A 284 -19.70 -13.72 1.03
N GLN A 285 -19.47 -12.41 1.22
CA GLN A 285 -20.54 -11.50 1.65
C GLN A 285 -21.68 -11.47 0.63
N GLN A 286 -21.37 -11.43 -0.68
CA GLN A 286 -22.36 -11.46 -1.74
C GLN A 286 -23.18 -12.77 -1.70
N GLU A 287 -22.50 -13.90 -1.62
CA GLU A 287 -23.15 -15.23 -1.56
C GLU A 287 -24.10 -15.33 -0.37
N LEU A 288 -23.65 -14.96 0.83
CA LEU A 288 -24.51 -14.98 2.01
C LEU A 288 -25.71 -14.05 1.87
N ASN A 289 -25.47 -12.80 1.43
CA ASN A 289 -26.55 -11.82 1.31
C ASN A 289 -27.55 -12.16 0.17
N ASP A 290 -27.11 -12.87 -0.85
CA ASP A 290 -27.98 -13.41 -1.89
C ASP A 290 -28.79 -14.60 -1.39
N GLU A 291 -28.18 -15.50 -0.61
CA GLU A 291 -28.88 -16.60 0.07
C GLU A 291 -29.98 -16.06 0.99
N GLN A 292 -29.66 -15.07 1.84
CA GLN A 292 -30.61 -14.48 2.78
C GLN A 292 -31.74 -13.70 2.09
N ALA A 293 -31.48 -13.07 0.94
CA ALA A 293 -32.50 -12.39 0.16
C ALA A 293 -33.53 -13.38 -0.42
N ASN A 294 -33.10 -14.61 -0.74
CA ASN A 294 -33.95 -15.66 -1.33
C ASN A 294 -34.59 -16.57 -0.27
N ASN A 295 -33.89 -16.80 0.84
CA ASN A 295 -34.34 -17.68 1.93
C ASN A 295 -33.83 -17.11 3.27
N PRO A 296 -34.61 -16.24 3.95
CA PRO A 296 -34.18 -15.53 5.15
C PRO A 296 -34.21 -16.45 6.40
N ASP A 297 -33.22 -17.33 6.50
CA ASP A 297 -33.04 -18.26 7.62
C ASP A 297 -31.90 -17.87 8.59
N PHE A 298 -31.17 -16.78 8.28
CA PHE A 298 -30.08 -16.29 9.07
C PHE A 298 -30.01 -14.75 8.99
N HIS A 299 -28.88 -14.12 9.24
CA HIS A 299 -28.66 -12.69 9.15
C HIS A 299 -27.88 -12.29 7.90
N PHE A 300 -28.13 -11.08 7.40
CA PHE A 300 -27.29 -10.43 6.41
C PHE A 300 -25.93 -10.06 7.03
N LEU A 301 -24.90 -9.95 6.21
CA LEU A 301 -23.56 -9.55 6.62
C LEU A 301 -23.24 -8.13 6.17
N GLN A 302 -22.76 -7.32 7.10
CA GLN A 302 -22.05 -6.07 6.85
C GLN A 302 -20.54 -6.24 7.11
N VAL A 303 -19.72 -5.61 6.28
CA VAL A 303 -18.27 -5.59 6.40
C VAL A 303 -17.78 -4.16 6.56
N LEU A 304 -17.22 -3.84 7.71
CA LEU A 304 -16.53 -2.58 7.99
C LEU A 304 -15.13 -2.65 7.39
N VAL A 305 -14.84 -1.84 6.39
CA VAL A 305 -13.53 -1.78 5.74
C VAL A 305 -12.66 -0.72 6.41
N ALA A 306 -11.41 -1.06 6.68
CA ALA A 306 -10.42 -0.14 7.24
C ALA A 306 -9.10 -0.17 6.47
N ASN A 307 -8.41 0.95 6.48
CA ASN A 307 -7.05 1.09 5.92
C ASN A 307 -6.02 1.09 7.05
N ASP A 308 -5.07 0.15 7.02
CA ASP A 308 -3.94 0.10 7.96
C ASP A 308 -2.57 0.38 7.32
N ASN A 309 -2.51 0.59 6.00
CA ASN A 309 -1.27 0.84 5.27
C ASN A 309 -0.16 -0.21 5.51
N ASN A 310 -0.49 -1.40 6.04
CA ASN A 310 0.49 -2.35 6.60
C ASN A 310 1.38 -1.73 7.72
N SER A 311 0.94 -0.64 8.33
CA SER A 311 1.63 0.06 9.42
C SER A 311 1.22 -0.54 10.77
N PRO A 312 2.18 -0.87 11.67
CA PRO A 312 1.86 -1.31 13.03
C PRO A 312 1.02 -0.29 13.82
N GLU A 313 1.31 1.01 13.67
CA GLU A 313 0.61 2.10 14.34
C GLU A 313 -0.84 2.21 13.87
N ASP A 314 -1.04 2.22 12.54
CA ASP A 314 -2.38 2.29 11.96
C ASP A 314 -3.19 1.04 12.33
N ALA A 315 -2.58 -0.15 12.26
CA ALA A 315 -3.23 -1.40 12.63
C ALA A 315 -3.68 -1.42 14.09
N LYS A 316 -2.85 -0.88 15.00
CA LYS A 316 -3.20 -0.73 16.42
C LYS A 316 -4.38 0.22 16.62
N ASP A 317 -4.37 1.39 15.98
CA ASP A 317 -5.49 2.35 16.06
C ASP A 317 -6.80 1.73 15.51
N ARG A 318 -6.74 1.00 14.37
CA ARG A 318 -7.91 0.30 13.83
C ARG A 318 -8.41 -0.78 14.80
N ALA A 319 -7.50 -1.56 15.37
CA ALA A 319 -7.85 -2.57 16.36
C ALA A 319 -8.55 -1.98 17.60
N GLU A 320 -8.07 -0.85 18.12
CA GLU A 320 -8.72 -0.15 19.24
C GLU A 320 -10.15 0.29 18.88
N LYS A 321 -10.36 0.81 17.68
CA LYS A 321 -11.70 1.21 17.20
C LYS A 321 -12.62 0.01 17.07
N PHE A 322 -12.12 -1.12 16.55
CA PHE A 322 -12.91 -2.34 16.40
C PHE A 322 -13.29 -2.96 17.76
N VAL A 323 -12.37 -2.95 18.72
CA VAL A 323 -12.66 -3.47 20.07
C VAL A 323 -13.70 -2.63 20.77
N LYS A 324 -13.67 -1.29 20.61
CA LYS A 324 -14.64 -0.36 21.20
C LYS A 324 -16.06 -0.48 20.62
N ASP A 325 -16.23 -0.99 19.40
CA ASP A 325 -17.54 -1.26 18.82
C ASP A 325 -18.00 -2.69 19.12
N PRO A 326 -18.94 -2.91 20.07
CA PRO A 326 -19.40 -4.25 20.43
C PRO A 326 -20.20 -4.94 19.33
N SER A 327 -20.64 -4.23 18.31
CA SER A 327 -21.34 -4.80 17.16
C SER A 327 -20.39 -5.54 16.21
N ILE A 328 -19.08 -5.28 16.27
CA ILE A 328 -18.08 -6.01 15.49
C ILE A 328 -17.78 -7.32 16.20
N ILE A 329 -18.16 -8.44 15.59
CA ILE A 329 -18.05 -9.76 16.18
C ILE A 329 -16.66 -10.36 15.95
N ALA A 330 -16.09 -10.14 14.75
CA ALA A 330 -14.80 -10.67 14.35
C ALA A 330 -14.09 -9.76 13.35
N VAL A 331 -12.80 -10.03 13.12
CA VAL A 331 -11.96 -9.31 12.16
C VAL A 331 -11.34 -10.29 11.16
N VAL A 332 -11.32 -9.93 9.87
CA VAL A 332 -10.52 -10.58 8.84
C VAL A 332 -9.38 -9.64 8.45
N GLY A 333 -8.16 -9.99 8.76
CA GLY A 333 -6.96 -9.14 8.60
C GLY A 333 -5.99 -9.37 9.75
N HIS A 334 -4.93 -8.68 9.84
CA HIS A 334 -4.31 -7.70 8.92
C HIS A 334 -3.46 -8.43 7.85
N ASN A 335 -3.01 -7.67 6.82
CA ASN A 335 -2.19 -8.29 5.76
C ASN A 335 -0.75 -8.53 6.19
N ALA A 336 -0.05 -7.50 6.65
CA ALA A 336 1.35 -7.61 7.04
C ALA A 336 1.49 -8.21 8.45
N SER A 337 2.54 -9.03 8.65
CA SER A 337 2.81 -9.66 9.93
C SER A 337 3.05 -8.63 11.05
N ALA A 338 3.79 -7.56 10.78
CA ALA A 338 4.02 -6.50 11.76
C ALA A 338 2.72 -5.78 12.18
N ALA A 339 1.80 -5.56 11.25
CA ALA A 339 0.47 -5.02 11.53
C ALA A 339 -0.37 -5.99 12.38
N SER A 340 -0.34 -7.29 12.04
CA SER A 340 -1.03 -8.32 12.81
C SER A 340 -0.46 -8.47 14.23
N GLU A 341 0.87 -8.37 14.39
CA GLU A 341 1.53 -8.41 15.70
C GLU A 341 1.09 -7.23 16.59
N ALA A 342 1.05 -6.01 16.04
CA ALA A 342 0.62 -4.82 16.76
C ALA A 342 -0.87 -4.87 17.15
N ALA A 343 -1.73 -5.31 16.23
CA ALA A 343 -3.17 -5.45 16.48
C ALA A 343 -3.50 -6.55 17.48
N LYS A 344 -2.71 -7.64 17.54
CA LYS A 344 -2.87 -8.73 18.50
C LYS A 344 -2.92 -8.24 19.95
N ASP A 345 -2.05 -7.28 20.30
CA ASP A 345 -1.95 -6.75 21.65
C ASP A 345 -3.22 -5.99 22.11
N ILE A 346 -4.10 -5.65 21.14
CA ILE A 346 -5.40 -5.03 21.37
C ILE A 346 -6.54 -6.07 21.28
N TYR A 347 -6.50 -6.97 20.29
CA TYR A 347 -7.56 -7.94 20.07
C TYR A 347 -7.66 -8.97 21.19
N VAL A 348 -6.53 -9.45 21.72
CA VAL A 348 -6.52 -10.48 22.76
C VAL A 348 -7.17 -9.97 24.05
N PRO A 349 -6.76 -8.83 24.66
CA PRO A 349 -7.47 -8.26 25.82
C PRO A 349 -8.91 -7.88 25.49
N GLY A 350 -9.19 -7.41 24.26
CA GLY A 350 -10.54 -7.05 23.79
C GLY A 350 -11.44 -8.24 23.47
N LYS A 351 -10.91 -9.47 23.60
CA LYS A 351 -11.62 -10.73 23.33
C LYS A 351 -12.27 -10.79 21.96
N ILE A 352 -11.66 -10.17 20.95
CA ILE A 352 -12.17 -10.20 19.57
C ILE A 352 -11.40 -11.24 18.76
N VAL A 353 -12.15 -12.11 18.09
CA VAL A 353 -11.58 -13.10 17.17
C VAL A 353 -11.06 -12.41 15.92
N ALA A 354 -9.80 -12.66 15.58
CA ALA A 354 -9.23 -12.19 14.32
C ALA A 354 -8.64 -13.37 13.52
N LEU A 355 -9.05 -13.47 12.26
CA LEU A 355 -8.49 -14.41 11.30
C LEU A 355 -7.57 -13.67 10.36
N SER A 356 -6.27 -13.99 10.43
CA SER A 356 -5.30 -13.43 9.48
C SER A 356 -5.17 -14.33 8.26
N PRO A 357 -5.61 -13.88 7.07
CA PRO A 357 -5.52 -14.67 5.85
C PRO A 357 -4.09 -14.78 5.31
N THR A 358 -3.19 -13.88 5.72
CA THR A 358 -1.92 -13.64 5.01
C THR A 358 -0.70 -13.51 5.91
N SER A 359 -0.86 -13.32 7.22
CA SER A 359 0.28 -13.14 8.13
C SER A 359 1.02 -14.45 8.39
N PHE A 360 2.32 -14.44 8.15
CA PHE A 360 3.19 -15.59 8.37
C PHE A 360 3.84 -15.62 9.77
N SER A 361 3.70 -14.56 10.57
CA SER A 361 4.40 -14.47 11.85
C SER A 361 3.96 -15.54 12.86
N PRO A 362 4.91 -16.28 13.47
CA PRO A 362 4.61 -17.18 14.57
C PRO A 362 4.18 -16.41 15.83
N LYS A 363 4.51 -15.13 15.96
CA LYS A 363 4.21 -14.33 17.16
C LYS A 363 2.73 -14.00 17.35
N ILE A 364 1.91 -14.16 16.32
CA ILE A 364 0.46 -13.91 16.40
C ILE A 364 -0.33 -15.13 16.85
N SER A 365 0.25 -16.32 16.90
CA SER A 365 -0.38 -17.57 17.34
C SER A 365 -0.23 -17.82 18.83
N GLY A 366 -0.92 -18.84 19.36
CA GLY A 366 -0.79 -19.29 20.76
C GLY A 366 -1.52 -18.43 21.80
N ASN A 367 -2.38 -17.49 21.41
CA ASN A 367 -3.07 -16.56 22.33
C ASN A 367 -4.58 -16.82 22.48
N GLY A 368 -5.13 -17.74 21.69
CA GLY A 368 -6.52 -18.19 21.73
C GLY A 368 -7.56 -17.28 21.09
N TYR A 369 -7.19 -16.16 20.49
CA TYR A 369 -8.10 -15.24 19.78
C TYR A 369 -7.66 -14.93 18.35
N ILE A 370 -6.39 -15.16 18.00
CA ILE A 370 -5.89 -14.94 16.66
C ILE A 370 -5.69 -16.28 15.96
N TYR A 371 -6.25 -16.40 14.77
CA TYR A 371 -6.19 -17.59 13.93
C TYR A 371 -5.46 -17.27 12.62
N LYS A 372 -4.52 -18.14 12.24
CA LYS A 372 -3.70 -18.00 11.03
C LYS A 372 -4.17 -18.97 9.96
N MET A 373 -4.41 -18.46 8.76
CA MET A 373 -4.76 -19.29 7.60
C MET A 373 -3.55 -19.86 6.86
N VAL A 374 -2.37 -19.26 7.08
CA VAL A 374 -1.11 -19.65 6.42
C VAL A 374 -0.09 -20.11 7.47
N PRO A 375 0.80 -21.05 7.13
CA PRO A 375 1.86 -21.47 8.02
C PRO A 375 2.93 -20.39 8.20
N ASP A 376 3.91 -20.66 9.06
CA ASP A 376 5.05 -19.76 9.24
C ASP A 376 5.91 -19.71 7.99
N LEU A 377 6.47 -18.54 7.70
CA LEU A 377 7.24 -18.30 6.47
C LEU A 377 8.48 -19.22 6.37
N GLU A 378 9.02 -19.67 7.49
CA GLU A 378 10.14 -20.60 7.56
C GLU A 378 9.85 -21.95 6.86
N THR A 379 8.59 -22.37 6.82
CA THR A 379 8.17 -23.59 6.12
C THR A 379 8.39 -23.48 4.61
N PHE A 380 8.12 -22.30 4.05
CA PHE A 380 8.36 -22.04 2.62
C PHE A 380 9.85 -21.97 2.31
N ALA A 381 10.68 -21.48 3.24
CA ALA A 381 12.13 -21.51 3.10
C ALA A 381 12.67 -22.95 3.00
N THR A 382 12.11 -23.86 3.80
CA THR A 382 12.45 -25.29 3.72
C THR A 382 12.10 -25.88 2.35
N THR A 383 10.88 -25.65 1.88
CA THR A 383 10.41 -26.12 0.57
C THR A 383 11.29 -25.60 -0.58
N LEU A 384 11.67 -24.31 -0.52
CA LEU A 384 12.53 -23.71 -1.54
C LEU A 384 13.96 -24.30 -1.51
N SER A 385 14.48 -24.59 -0.32
CA SER A 385 15.79 -25.23 -0.15
C SER A 385 15.79 -26.67 -0.69
N GLU A 386 14.72 -27.41 -0.47
CA GLU A 386 14.54 -28.77 -1.01
C GLU A 386 14.47 -28.75 -2.52
N TYR A 387 13.76 -27.80 -3.10
CA TYR A 387 13.73 -27.60 -4.56
C TYR A 387 15.15 -27.39 -5.12
N ILE A 388 15.92 -26.48 -4.53
CA ILE A 388 17.29 -26.22 -5.01
C ILE A 388 18.17 -27.46 -4.85
N ARG A 389 18.05 -28.23 -3.76
CA ARG A 389 18.75 -29.48 -3.57
C ARG A 389 18.43 -30.45 -4.70
N GLU A 390 17.16 -30.64 -5.03
CA GLU A 390 16.73 -31.51 -6.11
C GLU A 390 17.30 -31.08 -7.48
N GLN A 391 17.33 -29.77 -7.77
CA GLN A 391 17.94 -29.25 -9.00
C GLN A 391 19.45 -29.49 -9.04
N THR A 392 20.13 -29.45 -7.90
CA THR A 392 21.58 -29.73 -7.78
C THR A 392 21.86 -31.20 -7.93
N ASP A 393 21.07 -32.06 -7.27
CA ASP A 393 21.22 -33.53 -7.37
C ASP A 393 21.02 -34.04 -8.80
N LYS A 394 20.15 -33.37 -9.57
CA LYS A 394 19.95 -33.65 -11.01
C LYS A 394 21.02 -33.03 -11.92
N LEU A 395 22.07 -32.41 -11.37
CA LEU A 395 23.13 -31.69 -12.08
C LEU A 395 22.64 -30.53 -12.99
N ILE A 396 21.43 -30.02 -12.74
CA ILE A 396 20.88 -28.87 -13.45
C ILE A 396 21.58 -27.59 -12.99
N ILE A 397 21.87 -27.50 -11.68
CA ILE A 397 22.66 -26.41 -11.08
C ILE A 397 23.98 -27.02 -10.59
N GLN A 398 25.09 -26.57 -11.17
CA GLN A 398 26.42 -27.00 -10.77
C GLN A 398 27.08 -26.00 -9.85
N ASN A 399 27.79 -26.45 -8.81
CA ASN A 399 28.50 -25.63 -7.84
C ASN A 399 27.60 -24.47 -7.29
N PRO A 400 26.47 -24.80 -6.66
CA PRO A 400 25.48 -23.79 -6.25
C PRO A 400 26.09 -22.76 -5.30
N THR A 401 26.12 -21.50 -5.74
CA THR A 401 26.55 -20.34 -4.95
C THR A 401 25.38 -19.38 -4.82
N ASN A 402 24.94 -19.18 -3.58
CA ASN A 402 23.72 -18.44 -3.27
C ASN A 402 24.05 -17.04 -2.75
N LEU A 403 23.39 -16.00 -3.28
CA LEU A 403 23.25 -14.70 -2.67
C LEU A 403 21.82 -14.56 -2.15
N ILE A 404 21.68 -14.14 -0.90
CA ILE A 404 20.39 -14.00 -0.22
C ILE A 404 20.17 -12.53 0.11
N CYS A 405 19.20 -11.92 -0.58
CA CYS A 405 18.79 -10.55 -0.37
C CYS A 405 17.48 -10.50 0.43
N TYR A 406 17.42 -9.68 1.47
CA TYR A 406 16.28 -9.64 2.38
C TYR A 406 16.02 -8.23 2.89
N ASP A 407 14.77 -7.99 3.32
CA ASP A 407 14.39 -6.76 4.03
C ASP A 407 14.22 -7.06 5.52
N ASN A 408 14.92 -6.32 6.37
CA ASN A 408 14.97 -6.57 7.81
C ASN A 408 13.84 -5.89 8.61
N ARG A 409 13.03 -5.03 7.98
CA ARG A 409 11.90 -4.33 8.65
C ARG A 409 10.78 -5.28 9.06
N SER A 410 10.65 -6.40 8.40
CA SER A 410 9.74 -7.47 8.77
C SER A 410 10.53 -8.65 9.32
N GLY A 411 10.27 -9.03 10.57
CA GLY A 411 10.90 -10.19 11.18
C GLY A 411 10.70 -11.47 10.37
N ASP A 412 9.59 -11.59 9.65
CA ASP A 412 9.24 -12.75 8.84
C ASP A 412 10.20 -12.95 7.66
N ASN A 413 10.46 -11.89 6.89
CA ASN A 413 11.35 -11.99 5.73
C ASN A 413 12.79 -12.25 6.13
N TYR A 414 13.23 -11.62 7.24
CA TYR A 414 14.53 -11.93 7.84
C TYR A 414 14.61 -13.40 8.30
N ASN A 415 13.60 -13.88 9.01
CA ASN A 415 13.54 -15.26 9.48
C ASN A 415 13.49 -16.26 8.31
N PHE A 416 12.73 -15.94 7.24
CA PHE A 416 12.73 -16.72 6.01
C PHE A 416 14.12 -16.82 5.38
N ALA A 417 14.78 -15.69 5.19
CA ALA A 417 16.13 -15.63 4.63
C ALA A 417 17.14 -16.38 5.50
N LYS A 418 17.07 -16.19 6.83
CA LYS A 418 17.91 -16.87 7.81
C LYS A 418 17.67 -18.38 7.82
N LYS A 419 16.43 -18.84 7.78
CA LYS A 419 16.10 -20.26 7.73
C LYS A 419 16.61 -20.89 6.45
N TYR A 420 16.35 -20.24 5.30
CA TYR A 420 16.88 -20.68 4.01
C TYR A 420 18.42 -20.81 4.04
N LYS A 421 19.12 -19.76 4.50
CA LYS A 421 20.57 -19.74 4.68
C LYS A 421 21.06 -20.89 5.56
N ASN A 422 20.43 -21.12 6.71
CA ASN A 422 20.85 -22.16 7.66
C ASN A 422 20.69 -23.58 7.09
N ILE A 423 19.62 -23.83 6.34
CA ILE A 423 19.41 -25.12 5.68
C ILE A 423 20.50 -25.35 4.63
N LEU A 424 20.81 -24.34 3.80
CA LEU A 424 21.85 -24.44 2.78
C LEU A 424 23.25 -24.66 3.38
N LEU A 425 23.57 -23.98 4.48
CA LEU A 425 24.86 -24.18 5.18
C LEU A 425 24.97 -25.57 5.81
N GLY A 426 23.87 -26.18 6.21
CA GLY A 426 23.81 -27.59 6.65
C GLY A 426 23.98 -28.58 5.52
N GLN A 427 23.79 -28.17 4.28
CA GLN A 427 24.00 -28.98 3.06
C GLN A 427 25.41 -28.71 2.52
N HIS A 428 26.40 -29.46 2.94
CA HIS A 428 27.85 -29.26 2.71
C HIS A 428 28.30 -28.99 1.25
N PHE A 429 27.43 -29.19 0.27
CA PHE A 429 27.70 -28.95 -1.14
C PHE A 429 27.24 -27.59 -1.69
N GLN A 430 26.65 -26.75 -0.84
CA GLN A 430 26.17 -25.41 -1.25
C GLN A 430 26.99 -24.28 -0.60
N LYS A 431 27.40 -23.32 -1.42
CA LYS A 431 28.03 -22.09 -0.95
C LYS A 431 27.02 -21.01 -0.80
N VAL A 432 27.06 -20.30 0.31
CA VAL A 432 26.26 -19.11 0.59
C VAL A 432 27.21 -17.96 0.84
N ILE A 433 26.99 -16.82 0.20
CA ILE A 433 27.73 -15.59 0.49
C ILE A 433 27.42 -15.19 1.94
N LYS A 434 28.45 -15.03 2.76
CA LYS A 434 28.33 -14.69 4.18
C LYS A 434 28.26 -13.18 4.37
N ASP A 435 27.67 -12.75 5.49
CA ASP A 435 27.51 -11.35 5.82
C ASP A 435 28.86 -10.58 5.89
N ALA A 436 29.97 -11.27 6.25
CA ALA A 436 31.31 -10.70 6.22
C ALA A 436 31.81 -10.40 4.78
N ASP A 437 31.27 -11.11 3.78
CA ASP A 437 31.61 -10.91 2.38
C ASP A 437 30.73 -9.81 1.75
N PHE A 438 29.42 -9.88 2.02
CA PHE A 438 28.42 -8.92 1.53
C PHE A 438 27.06 -9.16 2.21
N ASP A 439 26.51 -8.16 2.86
CA ASP A 439 25.16 -8.17 3.42
C ASP A 439 24.18 -7.54 2.44
N CYS A 440 23.35 -8.38 1.79
CA CYS A 440 22.33 -7.95 0.86
C CYS A 440 21.03 -7.60 1.58
N ASN A 441 21.11 -6.62 2.50
CA ASN A 441 19.92 -6.06 3.12
C ASN A 441 19.34 -4.96 2.22
N ILE A 442 18.24 -5.28 1.53
CA ILE A 442 17.56 -4.42 0.56
C ILE A 442 16.63 -3.38 1.21
N GLU A 443 16.70 -3.18 2.51
CA GLU A 443 15.95 -2.12 3.19
C GLU A 443 16.35 -0.74 2.62
N PRO A 444 15.39 0.16 2.29
CA PRO A 444 15.67 1.45 1.64
C PRO A 444 16.75 2.29 2.30
N LYS A 445 16.83 2.28 3.63
CA LYS A 445 17.84 3.06 4.38
C LYS A 445 19.28 2.66 4.08
N ASN A 446 19.52 1.45 3.55
CA ASN A 446 20.86 0.95 3.25
C ASN A 446 21.40 1.43 1.91
N ASN A 447 20.57 2.11 1.10
CA ASN A 447 20.90 2.65 -0.23
C ASN A 447 21.57 1.64 -1.18
N LEU A 448 21.35 0.34 -0.94
CA LEU A 448 21.86 -0.72 -1.81
C LEU A 448 21.09 -0.69 -3.14
N ASP A 449 21.80 -0.48 -4.24
CA ASP A 449 21.21 -0.47 -5.57
C ASP A 449 21.36 -1.82 -6.30
N GLU A 450 20.61 -1.96 -7.37
CA GLU A 450 20.61 -3.19 -8.17
C GLU A 450 21.94 -3.41 -8.87
N GLN A 451 22.68 -2.37 -9.23
CA GLN A 451 23.98 -2.47 -9.90
C GLN A 451 25.01 -3.08 -8.94
N GLU A 452 25.04 -2.64 -7.69
CA GLU A 452 25.90 -3.18 -6.66
C GLU A 452 25.61 -4.67 -6.41
N ILE A 453 24.32 -5.06 -6.33
CA ILE A 453 23.91 -6.46 -6.21
C ILE A 453 24.49 -7.28 -7.37
N TYR A 454 24.36 -6.81 -8.61
CA TYR A 454 24.84 -7.55 -9.78
C TYR A 454 26.36 -7.55 -9.92
N GLN A 455 27.06 -6.53 -9.47
CA GLN A 455 28.52 -6.53 -9.33
C GLN A 455 28.97 -7.62 -8.35
N LYS A 456 28.29 -7.77 -7.20
CA LYS A 456 28.59 -8.81 -6.23
C LYS A 456 28.27 -10.22 -6.77
N ILE A 457 27.17 -10.36 -7.50
CA ILE A 457 26.84 -11.62 -8.19
C ILE A 457 27.98 -12.05 -9.13
N ALA A 458 28.50 -11.11 -9.93
CA ALA A 458 29.63 -11.38 -10.81
C ALA A 458 30.93 -11.69 -10.03
N GLN A 459 31.24 -10.89 -9.02
CA GLN A 459 32.46 -11.03 -8.20
C GLN A 459 32.54 -12.41 -7.52
N TYR A 460 31.41 -12.86 -6.95
CA TYR A 460 31.36 -14.12 -6.19
C TYR A 460 30.92 -15.33 -7.03
N GLN A 461 30.70 -15.14 -8.34
CA GLN A 461 30.20 -16.17 -9.26
C GLN A 461 28.89 -16.79 -8.75
N VAL A 462 27.99 -15.96 -8.27
CA VAL A 462 26.67 -16.36 -7.79
C VAL A 462 25.82 -16.88 -8.97
N ASN A 463 25.22 -18.06 -8.79
CA ASN A 463 24.29 -18.64 -9.77
C ASN A 463 22.86 -18.81 -9.21
N ILE A 464 22.64 -18.48 -7.93
CA ILE A 464 21.32 -18.48 -7.30
C ILE A 464 21.13 -17.16 -6.52
N LEU A 465 20.13 -16.38 -6.89
CA LEU A 465 19.71 -15.16 -6.19
C LEU A 465 18.35 -15.41 -5.53
N MET A 466 18.29 -15.34 -4.20
CA MET A 466 17.05 -15.39 -3.44
C MET A 466 16.71 -14.00 -2.89
N VAL A 467 15.46 -13.56 -3.07
CA VAL A 467 14.98 -12.26 -2.59
C VAL A 467 13.76 -12.42 -1.70
N ALA A 468 13.80 -11.81 -0.51
CA ALA A 468 12.71 -11.81 0.46
C ALA A 468 12.35 -10.37 0.87
N PRO A 469 11.48 -9.69 0.12
CA PRO A 469 11.18 -8.27 0.34
C PRO A 469 10.13 -8.06 1.44
N TYR A 470 10.16 -6.88 2.05
CA TYR A 470 8.99 -6.35 2.76
C TYR A 470 7.86 -6.07 1.76
N VAL A 471 6.63 -6.37 2.17
CA VAL A 471 5.48 -6.32 1.25
C VAL A 471 5.21 -4.91 0.69
N ASN A 472 5.52 -3.85 1.46
CA ASN A 472 5.35 -2.47 0.99
C ASN A 472 6.38 -2.05 -0.06
N ASP A 473 7.50 -2.77 -0.18
CA ASP A 473 8.57 -2.48 -1.14
C ASP A 473 8.69 -3.56 -2.24
N LEU A 474 7.60 -4.24 -2.52
CA LEU A 474 7.56 -5.27 -3.55
C LEU A 474 8.01 -4.74 -4.92
N LYS A 475 7.64 -3.51 -5.30
CA LYS A 475 8.11 -2.86 -6.55
C LYS A 475 9.62 -2.77 -6.63
N ARG A 476 10.27 -2.32 -5.54
CA ARG A 476 11.72 -2.24 -5.46
C ARG A 476 12.37 -3.61 -5.59
N ALA A 477 11.82 -4.62 -4.93
CA ALA A 477 12.33 -5.98 -5.07
C ALA A 477 12.16 -6.56 -6.48
N VAL A 478 11.08 -6.21 -7.17
CA VAL A 478 10.85 -6.57 -8.57
C VAL A 478 11.87 -5.88 -9.48
N SER A 479 12.26 -4.62 -9.19
CA SER A 479 13.27 -3.90 -9.98
C SER A 479 14.63 -4.61 -9.98
N ILE A 480 14.98 -5.32 -8.90
CA ILE A 480 16.20 -6.15 -8.85
C ILE A 480 16.19 -7.16 -9.99
N PHE A 481 15.08 -7.87 -10.20
CA PHE A 481 14.97 -8.85 -11.29
C PHE A 481 14.89 -8.19 -12.67
N LYS A 482 14.18 -7.05 -12.77
CA LYS A 482 14.01 -6.31 -14.02
C LYS A 482 15.34 -5.77 -14.57
N GLN A 483 16.25 -5.38 -13.71
CA GLN A 483 17.55 -4.82 -14.08
C GLN A 483 18.65 -5.90 -14.24
N ARG A 484 18.28 -7.17 -14.29
CA ARG A 484 19.23 -8.27 -14.49
C ARG A 484 20.01 -8.11 -15.80
N PRO A 485 21.35 -8.05 -15.75
CA PRO A 485 22.17 -7.93 -16.95
C PRO A 485 22.02 -9.15 -17.89
N ALA A 486 22.11 -8.94 -19.20
CA ALA A 486 22.01 -10.00 -20.20
C ALA A 486 23.05 -11.12 -20.02
N GLN A 487 24.23 -10.79 -19.46
CA GLN A 487 25.30 -11.75 -19.16
C GLN A 487 24.94 -12.72 -18.02
N GLN A 488 23.88 -12.42 -17.25
CA GLN A 488 23.45 -13.20 -16.08
C GLN A 488 22.08 -13.87 -16.27
N LEU A 489 21.69 -14.13 -17.50
CA LEU A 489 20.42 -14.80 -17.84
C LEU A 489 20.28 -16.20 -17.22
N ASN A 490 21.41 -16.88 -16.97
CA ASN A 490 21.44 -18.21 -16.34
C ASN A 490 21.32 -18.18 -14.82
N LEU A 491 21.18 -17.00 -14.21
CA LEU A 491 20.95 -16.85 -12.79
C LEU A 491 19.59 -17.42 -12.40
N VAL A 492 19.59 -18.39 -11.49
CA VAL A 492 18.37 -18.90 -10.88
C VAL A 492 17.84 -17.88 -9.90
N THR A 493 16.63 -17.42 -10.11
CA THR A 493 15.99 -16.41 -9.25
C THR A 493 14.90 -17.04 -8.40
N LEU A 494 14.95 -16.78 -7.10
CA LEU A 494 14.04 -17.31 -6.09
C LEU A 494 13.39 -16.17 -5.31
N GLY A 495 12.15 -16.38 -4.90
CA GLY A 495 11.42 -15.38 -4.12
C GLY A 495 10.56 -15.98 -3.01
N SER A 496 10.27 -15.16 -1.98
CA SER A 496 9.29 -15.48 -0.95
C SER A 496 7.85 -15.46 -1.52
N PRO A 497 6.85 -15.99 -0.80
CA PRO A 497 5.43 -15.95 -1.21
C PRO A 497 4.89 -14.55 -1.50
N THR A 498 5.57 -13.51 -1.00
CA THR A 498 5.22 -12.10 -1.23
C THR A 498 5.17 -11.76 -2.73
N PHE A 499 6.02 -12.41 -3.54
CA PHE A 499 6.07 -12.16 -4.98
C PHE A 499 4.86 -12.70 -5.77
N GLN A 500 4.01 -13.55 -5.21
CA GLN A 500 2.79 -13.91 -5.92
C GLN A 500 1.78 -12.76 -5.85
N SER A 501 1.90 -11.83 -6.76
CA SER A 501 1.06 -10.65 -6.91
C SER A 501 0.97 -10.24 -8.38
N TYR A 502 -0.12 -9.61 -8.76
CA TYR A 502 -0.24 -8.97 -10.06
C TYR A 502 0.88 -7.95 -10.32
N LEU A 503 1.24 -7.20 -9.28
CA LEU A 503 2.30 -6.20 -9.35
C LEU A 503 3.63 -6.81 -9.81
N THR A 504 3.99 -8.01 -9.34
CA THR A 504 5.21 -8.70 -9.77
C THR A 504 5.23 -8.95 -11.27
N LEU A 505 4.11 -9.37 -11.84
CA LEU A 505 4.00 -9.64 -13.26
C LEU A 505 3.96 -8.35 -14.10
N ALA A 506 3.20 -7.35 -13.62
CA ALA A 506 2.99 -6.09 -14.33
C ALA A 506 4.26 -5.22 -14.38
N GLU A 507 4.98 -5.13 -13.26
CA GLU A 507 6.19 -4.29 -13.16
C GLU A 507 7.47 -5.03 -13.57
N GLY A 508 7.51 -6.35 -13.35
CA GLY A 508 8.70 -7.17 -13.60
C GLY A 508 8.91 -7.53 -15.05
N GLU A 509 7.84 -7.55 -15.84
CA GLU A 509 7.89 -7.86 -17.27
C GLU A 509 8.73 -9.13 -17.56
N GLN A 510 9.69 -9.04 -18.49
CA GLN A 510 10.62 -10.15 -18.78
C GLN A 510 11.68 -10.38 -17.69
N GLY A 511 11.93 -9.39 -16.82
CA GLY A 511 12.93 -9.52 -15.76
C GLY A 511 12.59 -10.58 -14.72
N VAL A 512 11.30 -10.82 -14.48
CA VAL A 512 10.81 -11.87 -13.57
C VAL A 512 10.57 -13.21 -14.27
N GLU A 513 10.84 -13.32 -15.57
CA GLU A 513 10.75 -14.61 -16.27
C GLU A 513 11.67 -15.64 -15.61
N ASN A 514 11.15 -16.83 -15.35
CA ASN A 514 11.77 -17.91 -14.60
C ASN A 514 11.96 -17.68 -13.09
N LEU A 515 11.39 -16.61 -12.50
CA LEU A 515 11.36 -16.45 -11.04
C LEU A 515 10.58 -17.62 -10.42
N VAL A 516 11.23 -18.31 -9.49
CA VAL A 516 10.64 -19.43 -8.73
C VAL A 516 10.26 -18.95 -7.34
N ILE A 517 9.02 -19.21 -6.94
CA ILE A 517 8.46 -18.85 -5.63
C ILE A 517 7.74 -20.04 -5.01
N THR A 518 7.63 -20.02 -3.70
CA THR A 518 6.73 -20.92 -2.96
C THR A 518 5.48 -20.19 -2.53
N VAL A 519 4.33 -20.85 -2.54
CA VAL A 519 3.05 -20.24 -2.16
C VAL A 519 2.22 -21.18 -1.29
N PRO A 520 1.34 -20.66 -0.41
CA PRO A 520 0.50 -21.49 0.43
C PRO A 520 -0.62 -22.21 -0.32
N TRP A 521 -1.00 -21.67 -1.49
CA TRP A 521 -2.07 -22.22 -2.30
C TRP A 521 -2.00 -21.72 -3.74
N TYR A 522 -2.47 -22.53 -4.66
CA TYR A 522 -2.65 -22.21 -6.07
C TYR A 522 -3.76 -23.07 -6.65
N ASP A 523 -4.64 -22.50 -7.47
CA ASP A 523 -5.69 -23.27 -8.12
C ASP A 523 -5.13 -24.12 -9.25
N LEU A 524 -5.16 -25.42 -9.04
CA LEU A 524 -4.73 -26.41 -10.02
C LEU A 524 -5.87 -26.84 -10.97
N THR A 525 -7.11 -26.58 -10.62
CA THR A 525 -8.28 -27.10 -11.35
C THR A 525 -8.60 -26.29 -12.59
N ARG A 526 -8.14 -25.03 -12.67
CA ARG A 526 -8.47 -24.06 -13.72
C ARG A 526 -9.96 -23.73 -13.87
N ASP A 527 -10.79 -24.41 -13.12
CA ASP A 527 -12.26 -24.27 -13.14
C ASP A 527 -12.69 -23.34 -11.99
N ASN A 528 -12.20 -22.12 -12.06
CA ASN A 528 -12.12 -21.26 -10.89
C ASN A 528 -13.30 -20.30 -10.84
N TYR A 529 -14.24 -20.58 -9.97
CA TYR A 529 -15.38 -19.73 -9.67
C TYR A 529 -14.95 -18.28 -9.32
N ILE A 530 -13.87 -18.10 -8.56
CA ILE A 530 -13.32 -16.78 -8.24
C ILE A 530 -12.95 -16.02 -9.52
N HIS A 531 -12.28 -16.68 -10.48
CA HIS A 531 -11.87 -16.03 -11.72
C HIS A 531 -13.06 -15.64 -12.58
N SER A 532 -14.07 -16.49 -12.68
CA SER A 532 -15.28 -16.18 -13.44
C SER A 532 -16.06 -15.03 -12.81
N PHE A 533 -16.20 -15.03 -11.50
CA PHE A 533 -16.92 -14.00 -10.75
C PHE A 533 -16.24 -12.61 -10.89
N TRP A 534 -14.92 -12.57 -10.76
CA TRP A 534 -14.16 -11.30 -10.82
C TRP A 534 -13.70 -10.94 -12.23
N GLN A 535 -14.02 -11.74 -13.27
CA GLN A 535 -13.52 -11.55 -14.64
C GLN A 535 -12.01 -11.30 -14.67
N ASN A 536 -11.31 -11.91 -13.75
CA ASN A 536 -9.88 -11.69 -13.52
C ASN A 536 -9.12 -13.00 -13.70
N LYS A 537 -8.06 -12.96 -14.48
CA LYS A 537 -7.24 -14.14 -14.80
C LYS A 537 -6.10 -14.38 -13.79
N ILE A 538 -6.05 -13.61 -12.71
CA ILE A 538 -4.93 -13.67 -11.78
C ILE A 538 -5.24 -14.65 -10.67
N ASN A 539 -4.46 -15.72 -10.66
CA ASN A 539 -4.53 -16.75 -9.64
C ASN A 539 -3.59 -16.37 -8.48
N VAL A 540 -4.15 -15.72 -7.46
CA VAL A 540 -3.44 -15.32 -6.25
C VAL A 540 -4.01 -16.00 -5.02
N TRP A 541 -3.16 -16.41 -4.09
CA TRP A 541 -3.57 -17.14 -2.89
C TRP A 541 -4.33 -16.28 -1.86
N ARG A 542 -4.14 -14.96 -1.85
CA ARG A 542 -4.75 -14.07 -0.86
C ARG A 542 -6.27 -14.01 -0.95
N THR A 543 -6.80 -14.02 -2.16
CA THR A 543 -8.27 -13.96 -2.38
C THR A 543 -8.99 -15.18 -1.79
N PRO A 544 -8.64 -16.44 -2.12
CA PRO A 544 -9.29 -17.61 -1.53
C PRO A 544 -9.02 -17.76 -0.03
N MET A 545 -7.83 -17.35 0.47
CA MET A 545 -7.56 -17.37 1.91
C MET A 545 -8.45 -16.40 2.67
N ALA A 546 -8.71 -15.20 2.13
CA ALA A 546 -9.63 -14.23 2.72
C ALA A 546 -11.09 -14.68 2.63
N TYR A 547 -11.49 -15.33 1.53
CA TYR A 547 -12.79 -15.99 1.41
C TYR A 547 -12.98 -17.03 2.51
N ASP A 548 -12.03 -17.96 2.66
CA ASP A 548 -12.10 -19.03 3.66
C ASP A 548 -12.06 -18.48 5.09
N SER A 549 -11.26 -17.44 5.35
CA SER A 549 -11.27 -16.74 6.65
C SER A 549 -12.68 -16.23 7.00
N THR A 550 -13.35 -15.62 6.05
CA THR A 550 -14.71 -15.10 6.23
C THR A 550 -15.71 -16.27 6.40
N LYS A 551 -15.54 -17.34 5.61
CA LYS A 551 -16.38 -18.56 5.68
C LYS A 551 -16.26 -19.26 7.03
N VAL A 552 -15.06 -19.31 7.61
CA VAL A 552 -14.85 -19.84 8.98
C VAL A 552 -15.70 -19.08 10.00
N ILE A 553 -15.64 -17.76 10.00
CA ILE A 553 -16.43 -16.91 10.92
C ILE A 553 -17.93 -17.17 10.72
N LEU A 554 -18.40 -17.09 9.49
CA LEU A 554 -19.84 -17.24 9.20
C LEU A 554 -20.38 -18.63 9.51
N THR A 555 -19.62 -19.69 9.22
CA THR A 555 -20.02 -21.05 9.54
C THR A 555 -20.09 -21.29 11.06
N ALA A 556 -19.13 -20.72 11.81
CA ALA A 556 -19.17 -20.79 13.26
C ALA A 556 -20.35 -20.01 13.86
N LEU A 557 -20.68 -18.82 13.32
CA LEU A 557 -21.85 -18.04 13.73
C LEU A 557 -23.16 -18.75 13.36
N ARG A 558 -23.25 -19.39 12.19
CA ARG A 558 -24.41 -20.18 11.77
C ARG A 558 -24.62 -21.38 12.69
N LYS A 559 -23.54 -22.03 13.14
CA LYS A 559 -23.61 -23.11 14.15
C LYS A 559 -24.18 -22.62 15.49
N LEU A 560 -23.73 -21.45 15.99
CA LEU A 560 -24.30 -20.83 17.19
C LEU A 560 -25.80 -20.52 17.01
N TYR A 561 -26.19 -19.98 15.85
CA TYR A 561 -27.60 -19.70 15.54
C TYR A 561 -28.48 -20.94 15.60
N GLN A 562 -28.05 -22.01 14.93
CA GLN A 562 -28.78 -23.29 14.92
C GLN A 562 -28.92 -23.92 16.31
N GLN A 563 -27.97 -23.62 17.22
CA GLN A 563 -27.99 -24.05 18.60
C GLN A 563 -28.78 -23.12 19.53
N GLY A 564 -29.36 -22.04 19.01
CA GLY A 564 -30.04 -21.00 19.81
C GLY A 564 -29.11 -20.24 20.76
N GLN A 565 -27.81 -20.23 20.48
CA GLN A 565 -26.81 -19.57 21.31
C GLN A 565 -26.62 -18.10 20.91
N LYS A 566 -26.06 -17.32 21.84
CA LYS A 566 -25.82 -15.90 21.64
C LYS A 566 -24.69 -15.65 20.63
N PHE A 567 -24.88 -14.64 19.76
CA PHE A 567 -23.83 -14.11 18.89
C PHE A 567 -22.95 -13.12 19.66
N ASP A 568 -21.88 -13.57 20.23
CA ASP A 568 -20.86 -12.69 20.78
C ASP A 568 -19.45 -13.24 20.51
N ARG A 569 -18.45 -12.41 20.81
CA ARG A 569 -17.04 -12.70 20.55
C ARG A 569 -16.56 -13.94 21.27
N GLU A 570 -17.03 -14.17 22.51
CA GLU A 570 -16.63 -15.30 23.34
C GLU A 570 -17.22 -16.62 22.79
N SER A 571 -18.52 -16.63 22.49
CA SER A 571 -19.19 -17.81 21.94
C SER A 571 -18.59 -18.21 20.58
N LEU A 572 -18.28 -17.22 19.72
CA LEU A 572 -17.58 -17.48 18.46
C LEU A 572 -16.22 -18.13 18.70
N ASN A 573 -15.43 -17.58 19.63
CA ASN A 573 -14.11 -18.12 19.94
C ASN A 573 -14.18 -19.55 20.49
N GLN A 574 -15.16 -19.84 21.34
CA GLN A 574 -15.39 -21.19 21.88
C GLN A 574 -15.68 -22.21 20.77
N VAL A 575 -16.50 -21.83 19.77
CA VAL A 575 -16.77 -22.71 18.63
C VAL A 575 -15.50 -23.01 17.85
N LEU A 576 -14.68 -22.01 17.58
CA LEU A 576 -13.45 -22.18 16.79
C LEU A 576 -12.39 -23.04 17.48
N ARG A 577 -12.38 -23.04 18.82
CA ARG A 577 -11.44 -23.83 19.62
C ARG A 577 -11.86 -25.29 19.82
N ASN A 578 -13.14 -25.63 19.61
CA ASN A 578 -13.70 -26.94 19.91
C ASN A 578 -13.92 -27.78 18.64
N ASP A 579 -12.84 -28.33 18.11
CA ASP A 579 -12.83 -29.27 16.98
C ASP A 579 -13.69 -28.78 15.78
N PHE A 580 -13.47 -27.53 15.43
CA PHE A 580 -14.18 -26.88 14.34
C PHE A 580 -13.42 -27.03 13.01
N SER A 581 -14.12 -27.45 11.98
CA SER A 581 -13.55 -27.51 10.63
C SER A 581 -14.59 -27.15 9.57
N ILE A 582 -14.12 -26.65 8.46
CA ILE A 582 -14.92 -26.36 7.27
C ILE A 582 -14.21 -26.84 6.01
N GLU A 583 -14.97 -27.12 4.97
CA GLU A 583 -14.44 -27.22 3.61
C GLU A 583 -14.44 -25.83 2.97
N GLY A 584 -13.25 -25.32 2.68
CA GLY A 584 -13.01 -24.04 2.03
C GLY A 584 -12.64 -24.19 0.56
N MET A 585 -12.40 -23.07 -0.10
CA MET A 585 -11.84 -23.04 -1.46
C MET A 585 -10.38 -23.54 -1.49
N THR A 586 -9.68 -23.34 -0.37
CA THR A 586 -8.28 -23.75 -0.23
C THR A 586 -8.12 -25.13 0.45
N GLY A 587 -9.19 -25.95 0.43
CA GLY A 587 -9.25 -27.25 1.11
C GLY A 587 -9.78 -27.12 2.53
N THR A 588 -9.63 -28.19 3.32
CA THR A 588 -10.11 -28.24 4.70
C THR A 588 -9.41 -27.19 5.59
N VAL A 589 -10.20 -26.39 6.29
CA VAL A 589 -9.71 -25.41 7.28
C VAL A 589 -10.01 -25.94 8.67
N ARG A 590 -8.97 -26.29 9.41
CA ARG A 590 -8.99 -26.68 10.82
C ARG A 590 -7.80 -26.04 11.50
N PHE A 591 -7.98 -25.56 12.73
CA PHE A 591 -6.92 -24.94 13.51
C PHE A 591 -6.39 -25.92 14.55
N ASP A 592 -5.09 -25.81 14.84
CA ASP A 592 -4.47 -26.47 15.97
C ASP A 592 -4.73 -25.70 17.28
N GLU A 593 -4.20 -26.19 18.40
CA GLU A 593 -4.32 -25.57 19.73
C GLU A 593 -3.74 -24.14 19.79
N ASN A 594 -2.83 -23.80 18.88
CA ASN A 594 -2.20 -22.49 18.78
C ASN A 594 -2.96 -21.55 17.85
N GLY A 595 -4.06 -21.98 17.22
CA GLY A 595 -4.82 -21.20 16.26
C GLY A 595 -4.15 -21.12 14.88
N VAL A 596 -3.22 -22.02 14.56
CA VAL A 596 -2.60 -22.12 13.24
C VAL A 596 -3.34 -23.17 12.43
N ARG A 597 -3.66 -22.84 11.17
CA ARG A 597 -4.31 -23.80 10.28
C ARG A 597 -3.46 -25.06 10.13
N ASN A 598 -4.05 -26.19 10.48
CA ASN A 598 -3.43 -27.51 10.32
C ASN A 598 -3.56 -27.97 8.87
N MET A 599 -2.46 -27.89 8.12
CA MET A 599 -2.37 -28.34 6.73
C MET A 599 -1.98 -29.83 6.62
N ASN A 600 -1.89 -30.56 7.76
CA ASN A 600 -1.25 -31.88 7.83
C ASN A 600 -2.18 -33.08 7.60
N ASN A 601 -3.50 -32.88 7.50
CA ASN A 601 -4.45 -34.00 7.60
C ASN A 601 -4.84 -34.64 6.25
N ASN A 602 -4.36 -34.13 5.11
CA ASN A 602 -4.56 -34.77 3.83
C ASN A 602 -3.22 -34.97 3.10
N PRO A 603 -2.71 -36.20 2.94
CA PRO A 603 -1.48 -36.49 2.20
C PRO A 603 -1.55 -36.03 0.73
N ASP A 604 -2.75 -35.93 0.17
CA ASP A 604 -3.00 -35.49 -1.20
C ASP A 604 -3.16 -33.95 -1.31
N GLU A 605 -3.42 -33.25 -0.21
CA GLU A 605 -3.35 -31.80 -0.15
C GLU A 605 -1.88 -31.38 -0.11
N ARG A 606 -1.36 -31.03 -1.27
CA ARG A 606 0.02 -30.55 -1.44
C ARG A 606 0.21 -29.29 -0.62
N ARG A 607 0.91 -29.42 0.48
CA ARG A 607 1.06 -28.40 1.53
C ARG A 607 1.66 -27.10 1.04
N TYR A 608 2.49 -27.16 -0.01
CA TYR A 608 3.18 -26.00 -0.57
C TYR A 608 3.40 -26.23 -2.04
N LEU A 609 3.10 -25.23 -2.83
CA LEU A 609 3.29 -25.26 -4.25
C LEU A 609 4.49 -24.41 -4.63
N ILE A 610 5.29 -24.91 -5.53
CA ILE A 610 6.33 -24.14 -6.18
C ILE A 610 5.76 -23.65 -7.50
N LEU A 611 5.82 -22.34 -7.69
CA LEU A 611 5.43 -21.68 -8.93
C LEU A 611 6.66 -21.12 -9.62
N GLN A 612 6.58 -21.05 -10.95
CA GLN A 612 7.54 -20.34 -11.78
C GLN A 612 6.79 -19.31 -12.63
N VAL A 613 7.38 -18.16 -12.85
CA VAL A 613 6.88 -17.21 -13.83
C VAL A 613 7.27 -17.70 -15.23
N LYS A 614 6.27 -17.92 -16.08
CA LYS A 614 6.42 -18.27 -17.49
C LYS A 614 5.44 -17.47 -18.34
N ASN A 615 5.95 -16.82 -19.37
CA ASN A 615 5.15 -16.01 -20.30
C ASN A 615 4.24 -15.00 -19.55
N GLY A 616 4.77 -14.34 -18.52
CA GLY A 616 4.04 -13.37 -17.72
C GLY A 616 2.93 -13.97 -16.84
N GLN A 617 2.99 -15.26 -16.52
CA GLN A 617 2.04 -15.95 -15.65
C GLN A 617 2.75 -16.80 -14.61
N PHE A 618 2.16 -16.92 -13.43
CA PHE A 618 2.58 -17.94 -12.47
C PHE A 618 2.05 -19.31 -12.92
N VAL A 619 2.95 -20.27 -13.09
CA VAL A 619 2.61 -21.65 -13.43
C VAL A 619 3.20 -22.61 -12.41
N PRO A 620 2.49 -23.66 -11.99
CA PRO A 620 3.04 -24.62 -11.06
C PRO A 620 4.21 -25.39 -11.72
N LEU A 621 5.33 -25.46 -11.01
CA LEU A 621 6.34 -26.47 -11.26
C LEU A 621 5.81 -27.81 -10.74
N ALA A 622 6.20 -28.92 -11.38
CA ALA A 622 5.71 -30.25 -11.01
C ALA A 622 5.79 -30.48 -9.49
N PRO A 623 4.81 -31.20 -8.90
CA PRO A 623 4.73 -31.38 -7.46
C PRO A 623 6.00 -32.02 -6.90
N ILE A 624 6.51 -31.44 -5.81
CA ILE A 624 7.50 -32.10 -4.97
C ILE A 624 6.79 -33.31 -4.35
N LYS A 625 7.22 -34.52 -4.67
CA LYS A 625 6.84 -35.72 -3.91
C LYS A 625 7.29 -35.47 -2.48
N SER A 626 6.36 -35.53 -1.51
CA SER A 626 6.72 -35.45 -0.09
C SER A 626 7.84 -36.47 0.17
N ALA A 627 9.00 -36.00 0.65
CA ALA A 627 9.94 -36.90 1.30
C ALA A 627 9.17 -37.50 2.50
N GLY A 628 9.13 -38.84 2.55
CA GLY A 628 8.58 -39.53 3.70
C GLY A 628 9.25 -39.07 4.99
N PRO A 629 8.64 -39.35 6.15
CA PRO A 629 9.19 -38.94 7.44
C PRO A 629 10.61 -39.53 7.59
N VAL A 630 11.57 -38.64 7.87
CA VAL A 630 12.91 -39.01 8.34
C VAL A 630 12.82 -39.26 9.85
#